data_84dc9f1c4e4bb49cc6cae3a3ad202d8b
#
_entry.id   84dc9f1c4e4bb49cc6cae3a3ad202d8b
#
_cell.length_a   1.000
_cell.length_b   1.000
_cell.length_c   1.000
_cell.angle_alpha   90.00
_cell.angle_beta   90.00
_cell.angle_gamma   90.00
#
_symmetry.space_group_name_H-M   'P 1'
#
loop_
_entity.id
_entity.type
_entity.pdbx_description
1 polymer ?
#
loop_
_entity_poly.entity_id
_entity_poly.type
_entity_poly.pdbx_seq_one_letter_code
_entity_poly.pdbx_strand_id
1 'polypeptide(L)'
;TAGGSAFVSGDIGREIWERYQEADGTYTTSRAEITAVNSATVVEATILVAFRSLSAIASGAWRLTATTISGLTHLEGETVDVLGDGATHSQVVVASGAITVQRPISYAVVGLPAPCYLTTMRLEAGAADGTAQGKTKRVTRCAIRLVETVAGTAGPDDDGQDQILFRDATMAMDEAIPPFSGDKEIAWPGG
;
A
#
# COMPACT_ATOMS: atom_id res chain seq x y z
N THR A 1 3.63 28.53 -2.96
CA THR A 1 4.80 29.05 -3.71
C THR A 1 5.97 28.08 -3.57
N ALA A 2 6.54 27.63 -4.67
CA ALA A 2 7.71 26.76 -4.70
C ALA A 2 9.01 27.56 -4.86
N GLY A 3 10.10 27.05 -4.29
CA GLY A 3 11.41 27.66 -4.34
C GLY A 3 12.17 27.52 -5.68
N GLY A 4 11.53 26.95 -6.70
CA GLY A 4 12.07 26.73 -8.05
C GLY A 4 10.92 26.49 -9.04
N SER A 5 11.23 26.28 -10.33
CA SER A 5 10.22 25.96 -11.36
C SER A 5 9.67 24.57 -11.12
N ALA A 6 8.59 24.49 -10.34
CA ALA A 6 7.99 23.22 -9.90
C ALA A 6 6.66 22.92 -10.63
N PHE A 7 5.95 23.96 -11.14
CA PHE A 7 4.60 23.80 -11.67
C PHE A 7 4.51 24.13 -13.16
N VAL A 8 3.68 23.37 -13.86
CA VAL A 8 3.31 23.57 -15.26
C VAL A 8 1.80 23.57 -15.40
N SER A 9 1.27 24.10 -16.51
CA SER A 9 -0.19 24.15 -16.75
C SER A 9 -0.87 22.78 -16.71
N GLY A 10 -0.16 21.71 -16.98
CA GLY A 10 -0.66 20.33 -16.89
C GLY A 10 -0.84 19.83 -15.46
N ASP A 11 -0.45 20.58 -14.44
CA ASP A 11 -0.62 20.20 -13.04
C ASP A 11 -1.98 20.57 -12.44
N ILE A 12 -2.83 21.28 -13.20
CA ILE A 12 -4.20 21.59 -12.78
C ILE A 12 -4.98 20.27 -12.58
N GLY A 13 -5.62 20.13 -11.43
CA GLY A 13 -6.33 18.93 -11.00
C GLY A 13 -5.44 17.89 -10.28
N ARG A 14 -4.12 18.12 -10.21
CA ARG A 14 -3.23 17.31 -9.39
C ARG A 14 -3.25 17.80 -7.94
N GLU A 15 -2.94 16.91 -7.03
CA GLU A 15 -2.87 17.25 -5.62
C GLU A 15 -1.43 17.48 -5.15
N ILE A 16 -1.27 18.45 -4.26
CA ILE A 16 -0.06 18.64 -3.46
C ILE A 16 -0.28 17.94 -2.13
N TRP A 17 0.60 17.02 -1.78
CA TRP A 17 0.57 16.28 -0.54
C TRP A 17 1.76 16.65 0.33
N GLU A 18 1.49 16.94 1.61
CA GLU A 18 2.47 17.02 2.68
C GLU A 18 2.21 15.87 3.65
N ARG A 19 3.17 14.95 3.79
CA ARG A 19 3.10 13.87 4.76
C ARG A 19 4.07 14.16 5.90
N TYR A 20 3.59 14.16 7.11
CA TYR A 20 4.42 14.37 8.30
C TYR A 20 4.09 13.33 9.38
N GLN A 21 5.07 13.07 10.23
CA GLN A 21 4.92 12.16 11.36
C GLN A 21 4.57 12.97 12.61
N GLU A 22 3.52 12.57 13.28
CA GLU A 22 3.10 13.11 14.56
C GLU A 22 4.02 12.62 15.69
N ALA A 23 3.93 13.26 16.86
CA ALA A 23 4.74 12.89 18.02
C ALA A 23 4.46 11.48 18.56
N ASP A 24 3.29 10.93 18.29
CA ASP A 24 2.87 9.57 18.65
C ASP A 24 3.36 8.50 17.64
N GLY A 25 4.04 8.91 16.57
CA GLY A 25 4.55 8.04 15.52
C GLY A 25 3.58 7.82 14.37
N THR A 26 2.33 8.29 14.45
CA THR A 26 1.36 8.23 13.36
C THR A 26 1.73 9.18 12.22
N TYR A 27 1.26 8.88 11.01
CA TYR A 27 1.46 9.76 9.85
C TYR A 27 0.15 10.45 9.51
N THR A 28 0.24 11.76 9.28
CA THR A 28 -0.87 12.57 8.78
C THR A 28 -0.49 13.15 7.42
N THR A 29 -1.47 13.22 6.52
CA THR A 29 -1.29 13.76 5.17
C THR A 29 -2.22 14.95 4.97
N SER A 30 -1.63 16.12 4.73
CA SER A 30 -2.36 17.32 4.27
C SER A 30 -2.42 17.32 2.76
N ARG A 31 -3.55 17.76 2.18
CA ARG A 31 -3.78 17.71 0.74
C ARG A 31 -4.42 18.98 0.22
N ALA A 32 -3.97 19.44 -0.94
CA ALA A 32 -4.61 20.53 -1.68
C ALA A 32 -4.62 20.23 -3.18
N GLU A 33 -5.73 20.43 -3.85
CA GLU A 33 -5.89 20.27 -5.29
C GLU A 33 -5.57 21.58 -6.01
N ILE A 34 -4.71 21.53 -7.02
CA ILE A 34 -4.32 22.69 -7.83
C ILE A 34 -5.48 23.08 -8.74
N THR A 35 -5.98 24.31 -8.59
CA THR A 35 -7.06 24.86 -9.39
C THR A 35 -6.57 25.80 -10.50
N ALA A 36 -5.42 26.46 -10.29
CA ALA A 36 -4.80 27.29 -11.32
C ALA A 36 -3.27 27.33 -11.14
N VAL A 37 -2.55 27.45 -12.25
CA VAL A 37 -1.10 27.65 -12.28
C VAL A 37 -0.83 29.08 -12.77
N ASN A 38 -0.48 29.97 -11.84
CA ASN A 38 -0.24 31.38 -12.12
C ASN A 38 1.20 31.62 -12.64
N SER A 39 2.14 30.79 -12.19
CA SER A 39 3.52 30.77 -12.70
C SER A 39 4.18 29.44 -12.35
N ALA A 40 5.40 29.24 -12.84
CA ALA A 40 6.21 28.04 -12.51
C ALA A 40 6.48 27.87 -11.00
N THR A 41 6.22 28.90 -10.19
CA THR A 41 6.44 28.87 -8.74
C THR A 41 5.20 29.12 -7.90
N VAL A 42 4.08 29.52 -8.53
CA VAL A 42 2.86 29.93 -7.83
C VAL A 42 1.64 29.24 -8.41
N VAL A 43 0.90 28.57 -7.57
CA VAL A 43 -0.40 27.96 -7.90
C VAL A 43 -1.48 28.44 -6.95
N GLU A 44 -2.73 28.39 -7.41
CA GLU A 44 -3.91 28.44 -6.56
C GLU A 44 -4.36 26.99 -6.32
N ALA A 45 -4.80 26.71 -5.11
CA ALA A 45 -5.22 25.36 -4.76
C ALA A 45 -6.37 25.40 -3.74
N THR A 46 -7.26 24.44 -3.86
CA THR A 46 -8.32 24.17 -2.87
C THR A 46 -7.80 23.19 -1.83
N ILE A 47 -7.87 23.57 -0.55
CA ILE A 47 -7.45 22.71 0.55
C ILE A 47 -8.50 21.62 0.75
N LEU A 48 -8.11 20.36 0.58
CA LEU A 48 -8.94 19.18 0.82
C LEU A 48 -8.77 18.67 2.26
N VAL A 49 -7.51 18.65 2.74
CA VAL A 49 -7.17 18.33 4.13
C VAL A 49 -6.24 19.43 4.64
N ALA A 50 -6.58 20.00 5.78
CA ALA A 50 -5.90 21.16 6.33
C ALA A 50 -4.39 20.90 6.53
N PHE A 51 -3.59 21.89 6.15
CA PHE A 51 -2.16 21.88 6.43
C PHE A 51 -1.90 22.20 7.90
N ARG A 52 -0.90 21.54 8.45
CA ARG A 52 -0.49 21.65 9.84
C ARG A 52 -0.12 23.07 10.26
N SER A 53 0.44 23.84 9.35
CA SER A 53 0.92 25.18 9.59
C SER A 53 0.83 26.03 8.32
N LEU A 54 0.71 27.34 8.50
CA LEU A 54 0.85 28.33 7.41
C LEU A 54 2.33 28.67 7.12
N SER A 55 3.27 28.04 7.85
CA SER A 55 4.69 28.21 7.61
C SER A 55 5.12 27.50 6.32
N ALA A 56 6.26 27.91 5.78
CA ALA A 56 6.82 27.27 4.60
C ALA A 56 7.13 25.80 4.88
N ILE A 57 6.67 24.93 4.01
CA ILE A 57 6.99 23.51 4.05
C ILE A 57 8.42 23.32 3.54
N ALA A 58 9.20 22.50 4.23
CA ALA A 58 10.58 22.23 3.84
C ALA A 58 10.68 21.61 2.44
N SER A 59 11.78 21.88 1.74
CA SER A 59 12.07 21.25 0.45
C SER A 59 12.10 19.72 0.61
N GLY A 60 11.37 19.01 -0.26
CA GLY A 60 11.26 17.54 -0.22
C GLY A 60 10.21 17.00 0.75
N ALA A 61 9.58 17.84 1.59
CA ALA A 61 8.51 17.44 2.50
C ALA A 61 7.11 17.45 1.85
N TRP A 62 6.99 17.95 0.64
CA TRP A 62 5.77 17.92 -0.15
C TRP A 62 6.00 17.22 -1.50
N ARG A 63 4.95 16.67 -2.05
CA ARG A 63 4.98 15.95 -3.32
C ARG A 63 3.77 16.31 -4.16
N LEU A 64 3.94 16.22 -5.47
CA LEU A 64 2.88 16.40 -6.44
C LEU A 64 2.41 15.01 -6.89
N THR A 65 1.11 14.76 -6.82
CA THR A 65 0.54 13.48 -7.26
C THR A 65 0.61 13.32 -8.78
N ALA A 66 0.70 12.09 -9.24
CA ALA A 66 0.64 11.76 -10.66
C ALA A 66 -0.14 10.45 -10.86
N THR A 67 -0.76 10.32 -12.01
CA THR A 67 -1.35 9.06 -12.49
C THR A 67 -0.44 8.31 -13.43
N THR A 68 0.54 9.00 -14.04
CA THR A 68 1.51 8.38 -14.95
C THR A 68 2.88 8.32 -14.26
N ILE A 69 3.45 7.14 -14.23
CA ILE A 69 4.78 6.86 -13.68
C ILE A 69 5.70 6.47 -14.82
N SER A 70 6.76 7.22 -15.05
CA SER A 70 7.75 7.01 -16.11
C SER A 70 9.08 6.48 -15.56
N GLY A 71 10.04 6.20 -16.46
CA GLY A 71 11.36 5.69 -16.08
C GLY A 71 11.42 4.17 -15.99
N LEU A 72 10.42 3.47 -16.52
CA LEU A 72 10.26 2.01 -16.44
C LEU A 72 10.71 1.29 -17.75
N THR A 73 11.56 1.89 -18.56
CA THR A 73 12.02 1.29 -19.83
C THR A 73 12.68 -0.07 -19.67
N HIS A 74 13.26 -0.34 -18.50
CA HIS A 74 13.86 -1.64 -18.17
C HIS A 74 12.83 -2.74 -17.89
N LEU A 75 11.56 -2.38 -17.74
CA LEU A 75 10.40 -3.29 -17.53
C LEU A 75 9.44 -3.25 -18.71
N GLU A 76 9.86 -2.77 -19.89
CA GLU A 76 8.99 -2.63 -21.07
C GLU A 76 8.35 -3.96 -21.45
N GLY A 77 7.03 -3.96 -21.60
CA GLY A 77 6.23 -5.15 -21.92
C GLY A 77 5.90 -6.06 -20.75
N GLU A 78 6.52 -5.85 -19.59
CA GLU A 78 6.26 -6.65 -18.40
C GLU A 78 4.99 -6.18 -17.67
N THR A 79 4.29 -7.14 -17.04
CA THR A 79 3.21 -6.85 -16.12
C THR A 79 3.81 -6.59 -14.74
N VAL A 80 3.54 -5.44 -14.16
CA VAL A 80 4.15 -5.01 -12.89
C VAL A 80 3.10 -4.83 -11.79
N ASP A 81 3.52 -5.09 -10.57
CA ASP A 81 2.81 -4.72 -9.35
C ASP A 81 3.15 -3.29 -8.97
N VAL A 82 2.16 -2.55 -8.50
CA VAL A 82 2.30 -1.14 -8.09
C VAL A 82 1.82 -0.97 -6.66
N LEU A 83 2.71 -0.48 -5.79
CA LEU A 83 2.38 -0.01 -4.46
C LEU A 83 2.46 1.52 -4.47
N GLY A 84 1.31 2.19 -4.43
CA GLY A 84 1.21 3.66 -4.44
C GLY A 84 0.74 4.19 -3.09
N ASP A 85 1.56 5.04 -2.45
CA ASP A 85 1.27 5.64 -1.13
C ASP A 85 0.85 4.62 -0.06
N GLY A 86 1.45 3.41 -0.10
CA GLY A 86 1.17 2.32 0.83
C GLY A 86 -0.05 1.46 0.47
N ALA A 87 -0.73 1.73 -0.64
CA ALA A 87 -1.85 0.93 -1.12
C ALA A 87 -1.51 0.22 -2.45
N THR A 88 -2.02 -0.99 -2.61
CA THR A 88 -1.86 -1.75 -3.85
C THR A 88 -2.76 -1.20 -4.95
N HIS A 89 -2.26 -1.18 -6.16
CA HIS A 89 -2.98 -0.90 -7.39
C HIS A 89 -3.13 -2.19 -8.22
N SER A 90 -4.05 -2.17 -9.18
CA SER A 90 -4.16 -3.26 -10.14
C SER A 90 -2.85 -3.40 -10.94
N GLN A 91 -2.51 -4.62 -11.30
CA GLN A 91 -1.39 -4.90 -12.20
C GLN A 91 -1.55 -4.17 -13.52
N VAL A 92 -0.47 -3.63 -14.04
CA VAL A 92 -0.44 -2.85 -15.27
C VAL A 92 0.76 -3.30 -16.13
N VAL A 93 0.57 -3.33 -17.44
CA VAL A 93 1.66 -3.58 -18.40
C VAL A 93 2.41 -2.29 -18.66
N VAL A 94 3.74 -2.34 -18.61
CA VAL A 94 4.60 -1.19 -18.94
C VAL A 94 4.57 -0.98 -20.45
N ALA A 95 4.25 0.23 -20.88
CA ALA A 95 4.24 0.63 -22.29
C ALA A 95 4.92 1.99 -22.48
N SER A 96 5.83 2.06 -23.43
CA SER A 96 6.65 3.26 -23.71
C SER A 96 7.42 3.75 -22.47
N GLY A 97 7.91 2.80 -21.65
CA GLY A 97 8.66 3.06 -20.43
C GLY A 97 7.84 3.72 -19.32
N ALA A 98 6.50 3.60 -19.36
CA ALA A 98 5.61 4.20 -18.37
C ALA A 98 4.41 3.29 -18.07
N ILE A 99 3.74 3.57 -16.94
CA ILE A 99 2.46 2.97 -16.57
C ILE A 99 1.49 4.08 -16.18
N THR A 100 0.18 3.78 -16.29
CA THR A 100 -0.89 4.66 -15.80
C THR A 100 -1.67 3.94 -14.72
N VAL A 101 -1.78 4.55 -13.55
CA VAL A 101 -2.53 4.04 -12.41
C VAL A 101 -3.91 4.68 -12.31
N GLN A 102 -4.86 3.99 -11.67
CA GLN A 102 -6.26 4.42 -11.61
C GLN A 102 -6.48 5.62 -10.69
N ARG A 103 -5.67 5.79 -9.67
CA ARG A 103 -5.72 6.91 -8.72
C ARG A 103 -4.40 7.66 -8.74
N PRO A 104 -4.44 9.01 -8.56
CA PRO A 104 -3.21 9.78 -8.36
C PRO A 104 -2.45 9.28 -7.13
N ILE A 105 -1.14 9.21 -7.26
CA ILE A 105 -0.21 8.80 -6.18
C ILE A 105 0.95 9.78 -6.09
N SER A 106 1.46 9.96 -4.88
CA SER A 106 2.60 10.85 -4.60
C SER A 106 3.94 10.10 -4.54
N TYR A 107 3.87 8.81 -4.22
CA TYR A 107 5.02 7.91 -4.15
C TYR A 107 4.64 6.54 -4.66
N ALA A 108 5.48 5.95 -5.49
CA ALA A 108 5.26 4.61 -6.05
C ALA A 108 6.48 3.71 -5.87
N VAL A 109 6.20 2.46 -5.58
CA VAL A 109 7.13 1.34 -5.75
C VAL A 109 6.55 0.44 -6.83
N VAL A 110 7.32 0.22 -7.89
CA VAL A 110 6.90 -0.58 -9.05
C VAL A 110 7.90 -1.73 -9.22
N GLY A 111 7.40 -2.94 -9.39
CA GLY A 111 8.25 -4.11 -9.55
C GLY A 111 7.54 -5.28 -10.20
N LEU A 112 8.30 -6.31 -10.55
CA LEU A 112 7.73 -7.56 -11.03
C LEU A 112 6.97 -8.26 -9.90
N PRO A 113 5.83 -8.92 -10.19
CA PRO A 113 5.10 -9.69 -9.20
C PRO A 113 5.99 -10.82 -8.65
N ALA A 114 6.06 -10.88 -7.32
CA ALA A 114 6.80 -11.91 -6.60
C ALA A 114 5.84 -12.62 -5.65
N PRO A 115 5.09 -13.63 -6.11
CA PRO A 115 4.18 -14.37 -5.24
C PRO A 115 4.98 -15.10 -4.16
N CYS A 116 4.63 -14.84 -2.90
CA CYS A 116 5.22 -15.50 -1.75
C CYS A 116 4.18 -16.46 -1.15
N TYR A 117 4.52 -17.72 -1.04
CA TYR A 117 3.67 -18.70 -0.37
C TYR A 117 4.51 -19.60 0.53
N LEU A 118 3.89 -20.05 1.60
CA LEU A 118 4.45 -20.99 2.56
C LEU A 118 3.47 -22.15 2.76
N THR A 119 3.90 -23.34 2.39
CA THR A 119 3.16 -24.57 2.71
C THR A 119 3.90 -25.30 3.84
N THR A 120 3.23 -25.47 4.97
CA THR A 120 3.81 -26.22 6.09
C THR A 120 3.72 -27.72 5.84
N MET A 121 4.61 -28.46 6.46
CA MET A 121 4.51 -29.92 6.50
C MET A 121 3.28 -30.35 7.32
N ARG A 122 2.88 -31.60 7.16
CA ARG A 122 1.79 -32.19 7.96
C ARG A 122 2.10 -32.06 9.45
N LEU A 123 1.09 -31.62 10.19
CA LEU A 123 1.21 -31.51 11.64
C LEU A 123 1.39 -32.91 12.25
N GLU A 124 2.50 -33.14 12.91
CA GLU A 124 2.76 -34.29 13.76
C GLU A 124 2.62 -33.82 15.21
N ALA A 125 1.51 -34.16 15.84
CA ALA A 125 1.36 -33.97 17.28
C ALA A 125 1.79 -35.29 17.95
N GLY A 126 2.91 -35.24 18.66
CA GLY A 126 3.38 -36.40 19.42
C GLY A 126 2.34 -36.76 20.50
N ALA A 127 1.71 -37.91 20.35
CA ALA A 127 0.85 -38.50 21.35
C ALA A 127 1.61 -39.61 22.07
N ALA A 128 1.21 -39.91 23.29
CA ALA A 128 1.85 -40.99 24.08
C ALA A 128 1.71 -42.39 23.41
N ASP A 129 0.81 -42.52 22.45
CA ASP A 129 0.51 -43.73 21.68
C ASP A 129 1.17 -43.78 20.29
N GLY A 130 2.13 -42.87 20.01
CA GLY A 130 2.93 -42.87 18.77
C GLY A 130 2.56 -41.74 17.77
N THR A 131 2.91 -41.96 16.50
CA THR A 131 2.71 -40.98 15.43
C THR A 131 1.23 -40.66 15.16
N ALA A 132 0.96 -39.45 14.80
CA ALA A 132 -0.36 -38.97 14.34
C ALA A 132 -0.64 -39.22 12.85
N GLN A 133 0.26 -39.95 12.15
CA GLN A 133 0.03 -40.33 10.74
C GLN A 133 -1.19 -41.25 10.61
N GLY A 134 -2.03 -40.96 9.62
CA GLY A 134 -3.28 -41.71 9.37
C GLY A 134 -4.46 -41.35 10.29
N LYS A 135 -4.26 -40.50 11.30
CA LYS A 135 -5.34 -39.99 12.16
C LYS A 135 -6.00 -38.78 11.53
N THR A 136 -7.32 -38.67 11.62
CA THR A 136 -8.06 -37.46 11.24
C THR A 136 -7.70 -36.33 12.19
N LYS A 137 -7.32 -35.20 11.64
CA LYS A 137 -6.93 -33.99 12.38
C LYS A 137 -7.86 -32.86 12.00
N ARG A 138 -8.26 -32.06 12.97
CA ARG A 138 -9.03 -30.85 12.75
C ARG A 138 -8.22 -29.67 13.28
N VAL A 139 -7.92 -28.72 12.39
CA VAL A 139 -7.32 -27.43 12.77
C VAL A 139 -8.47 -26.43 12.88
N THR A 140 -8.65 -25.84 14.05
CA THR A 140 -9.70 -24.85 14.29
C THR A 140 -9.21 -23.43 14.20
N ARG A 141 -7.92 -23.22 14.50
CA ARG A 141 -7.28 -21.91 14.50
C ARG A 141 -5.82 -22.02 14.10
N CYS A 142 -5.31 -20.98 13.46
CA CYS A 142 -3.90 -20.82 13.17
C CYS A 142 -3.44 -19.45 13.68
N ALA A 143 -2.33 -19.39 14.41
CA ALA A 143 -1.69 -18.15 14.79
C ALA A 143 -0.49 -17.91 13.87
N ILE A 144 -0.49 -16.77 13.19
CA ILE A 144 0.58 -16.38 12.27
C ILE A 144 1.24 -15.11 12.79
N ARG A 145 2.57 -15.15 12.92
CA ARG A 145 3.36 -13.95 13.20
C ARG A 145 3.73 -13.25 11.90
N LEU A 146 3.34 -12.00 11.79
CA LEU A 146 3.51 -11.15 10.63
C LEU A 146 4.43 -9.98 10.96
N VAL A 147 5.19 -9.51 9.97
CA VAL A 147 6.07 -8.34 10.08
C VAL A 147 5.82 -7.44 8.89
N GLU A 148 5.44 -6.18 9.15
CA GLU A 148 5.19 -5.13 8.15
C GLU A 148 4.29 -5.60 6.98
N THR A 149 3.23 -6.33 7.31
CA THR A 149 2.35 -6.99 6.34
C THR A 149 1.05 -6.21 6.16
N VAL A 150 0.60 -6.02 4.93
CA VAL A 150 -0.65 -5.29 4.60
C VAL A 150 -1.72 -6.18 3.97
N ALA A 151 -1.35 -7.37 3.49
CA ALA A 151 -2.28 -8.32 2.87
C ALA A 151 -1.76 -9.75 2.97
N GLY A 152 -2.64 -10.72 2.91
CA GLY A 152 -2.31 -12.14 2.87
C GLY A 152 -3.56 -13.00 2.93
N THR A 153 -3.39 -14.26 2.58
CA THR A 153 -4.41 -15.29 2.70
C THR A 153 -3.87 -16.46 3.49
N ALA A 154 -4.71 -17.24 4.12
CA ALA A 154 -4.33 -18.47 4.79
C ALA A 154 -5.46 -19.50 4.69
N GLY A 155 -5.11 -20.77 4.52
CA GLY A 155 -6.09 -21.84 4.38
C GLY A 155 -5.45 -23.22 4.33
N PRO A 156 -6.26 -24.28 4.27
CA PRO A 156 -5.78 -25.67 4.25
C PRO A 156 -5.11 -26.06 2.92
N ASP A 157 -5.51 -25.44 1.83
CA ASP A 157 -5.02 -25.65 0.47
C ASP A 157 -5.17 -24.38 -0.37
N ASP A 158 -4.81 -24.42 -1.64
CA ASP A 158 -4.82 -23.26 -2.52
C ASP A 158 -6.24 -22.78 -2.86
N ASP A 159 -7.25 -23.66 -2.80
CA ASP A 159 -8.65 -23.34 -3.12
C ASP A 159 -9.44 -22.88 -1.89
N GLY A 160 -9.00 -23.26 -0.69
CA GLY A 160 -9.66 -23.01 0.59
C GLY A 160 -9.01 -21.89 1.42
N GLN A 161 -8.50 -20.85 0.80
CA GLN A 161 -7.84 -19.75 1.52
C GLN A 161 -8.82 -18.62 1.84
N ASP A 162 -8.79 -18.15 3.09
CA ASP A 162 -9.48 -16.94 3.53
C ASP A 162 -8.51 -15.76 3.62
N GLN A 163 -9.02 -14.57 3.33
CA GLN A 163 -8.24 -13.34 3.43
C GLN A 163 -8.01 -12.95 4.88
N ILE A 164 -6.76 -12.65 5.22
CA ILE A 164 -6.41 -12.08 6.52
C ILE A 164 -6.80 -10.61 6.54
N LEU A 165 -7.73 -10.23 7.43
CA LEU A 165 -8.19 -8.86 7.54
C LEU A 165 -7.22 -8.01 8.36
N PHE A 166 -6.73 -6.92 7.76
CA PHE A 166 -5.84 -5.95 8.41
C PHE A 166 -6.56 -4.63 8.71
N ARG A 167 -7.62 -4.30 7.97
CA ARG A 167 -8.43 -3.10 8.21
C ARG A 167 -9.49 -3.39 9.29
N ASP A 168 -9.65 -2.48 10.22
CA ASP A 168 -10.74 -2.47 11.18
C ASP A 168 -11.69 -1.27 10.97
N ALA A 169 -12.77 -1.22 11.74
CA ALA A 169 -13.81 -0.19 11.60
C ALA A 169 -13.37 1.22 12.05
N THR A 170 -12.22 1.35 12.69
CA THR A 170 -11.69 2.63 13.16
C THR A 170 -10.79 3.30 12.14
N MET A 171 -10.31 2.55 11.14
CA MET A 171 -9.42 3.06 10.10
C MET A 171 -10.19 3.83 9.03
N ALA A 172 -9.67 4.99 8.64
CA ALA A 172 -10.23 5.80 7.57
C ALA A 172 -10.23 5.03 6.24
N MET A 173 -11.31 5.16 5.47
CA MET A 173 -11.48 4.41 4.22
C MET A 173 -10.67 4.98 3.05
N ASP A 174 -10.26 6.23 3.15
CA ASP A 174 -9.47 6.95 2.14
C ASP A 174 -7.95 6.90 2.40
N GLU A 175 -7.53 6.19 3.47
CA GLU A 175 -6.12 6.00 3.80
C GLU A 175 -5.65 4.56 3.56
N ALA A 176 -4.37 4.41 3.25
CA ALA A 176 -3.73 3.11 3.13
C ALA A 176 -3.71 2.39 4.49
N ILE A 177 -3.87 1.06 4.46
CA ILE A 177 -3.75 0.24 5.66
C ILE A 177 -2.28 0.31 6.14
N PRO A 178 -2.01 0.68 7.41
CA PRO A 178 -0.66 0.67 7.94
C PRO A 178 -0.11 -0.76 7.98
N PRO A 179 1.18 -0.96 7.71
CA PRO A 179 1.81 -2.28 7.84
C PRO A 179 1.65 -2.83 9.26
N PHE A 180 1.16 -4.04 9.35
CA PHE A 180 0.92 -4.74 10.61
C PHE A 180 2.13 -5.59 11.01
N SER A 181 2.57 -5.45 12.27
CA SER A 181 3.56 -6.33 12.89
C SER A 181 3.00 -6.90 14.18
N GLY A 182 2.92 -8.21 14.29
CA GLY A 182 2.37 -8.89 15.45
C GLY A 182 1.79 -10.26 15.10
N ASP A 183 1.05 -10.83 16.04
CA ASP A 183 0.40 -12.13 15.87
C ASP A 183 -1.06 -11.92 15.45
N LYS A 184 -1.50 -12.62 14.40
CA LYS A 184 -2.90 -12.72 13.98
C LYS A 184 -3.37 -14.14 14.20
N GLU A 185 -4.50 -14.27 14.88
CA GLU A 185 -5.21 -15.54 15.01
C GLU A 185 -6.29 -15.61 13.95
N ILE A 186 -6.28 -16.68 13.17
CA ILE A 186 -7.16 -16.88 12.03
C ILE A 186 -8.00 -18.13 12.29
N ALA A 187 -9.31 -18.00 12.13
CA ALA A 187 -10.18 -19.17 12.08
C ALA A 187 -9.80 -20.00 10.84
N TRP A 188 -9.57 -21.30 11.03
CA TRP A 188 -9.15 -22.15 9.92
C TRP A 188 -10.35 -22.55 9.06
N PRO A 189 -10.39 -22.18 7.76
CA PRO A 189 -11.51 -22.52 6.89
C PRO A 189 -11.62 -24.04 6.72
N GLY A 190 -12.85 -24.56 6.77
CA GLY A 190 -13.11 -26.00 6.65
C GLY A 190 -12.82 -26.84 7.90
N GLY A 191 -12.58 -26.19 9.03
CA GLY A 191 -12.35 -26.83 10.34
C GLY A 191 -13.64 -27.29 11.04
#